data_81bd949d566ab98c87fb15f9a1af7d13
#
_entry.id   81bd949d566ab98c87fb15f9a1af7d13
#
_cell.length_a   1.000
_cell.length_b   1.000
_cell.length_c   1.000
_cell.angle_alpha   90.00
_cell.angle_beta   90.00
_cell.angle_gamma   90.00
#
_symmetry.space_group_name_H-M   'P 1'
#
loop_
_entity.id
_entity.type
_entity.pdbx_description
1 polymer ?
#
loop_
_entity_poly.entity_id
_entity_poly.type
_entity_poly.pdbx_seq_one_letter_code
_entity_poly.pdbx_strand_id
1 'polypeptide(L)'
;MDRYAAELKELGALAIAELAALPANGSRADAWTASGPKPIEPDTSVGGIVAACRQLKTRKGDRMAVFTLEDAAGGVEVIAFPEAYQRSAALIEPGTLVLVRGKLERDDESVRILAVEILPIDSVRERLAREVAIRVKMPADRGVFEALGAVFARHRGDRRVSFEIELTGDAKTIRVKADVSAQIRVRPSSSLVAEVEQIVGEGAVQLR
;
A
#
# COMPACT_ATOMS: atom_id res chain seq x y z
N MET A 1 9.32 11.66 1.35
CA MET A 1 9.70 10.24 1.58
C MET A 1 9.39 9.77 3.00
N ASP A 2 9.69 10.54 4.05
CA ASP A 2 9.46 10.12 5.46
C ASP A 2 8.01 9.78 5.81
N ARG A 3 7.04 10.44 5.17
CA ARG A 3 5.61 10.18 5.38
C ARG A 3 5.20 8.77 4.96
N TYR A 4 5.79 8.25 3.87
CA TYR A 4 5.50 6.92 3.35
C TYR A 4 6.23 5.82 4.13
N ALA A 5 7.41 6.10 4.72
CA ALA A 5 8.17 5.12 5.47
C ALA A 5 7.43 4.64 6.73
N ALA A 6 6.83 5.55 7.48
CA ALA A 6 6.02 5.20 8.65
C ALA A 6 4.80 4.36 8.26
N GLU A 7 4.15 4.72 7.18
CA GLU A 7 2.98 4.05 6.62
C GLU A 7 3.29 2.64 6.11
N LEU A 8 4.40 2.48 5.38
CA LEU A 8 4.87 1.18 4.91
C LEU A 8 5.19 0.24 6.07
N LYS A 9 5.76 0.76 7.15
CA LYS A 9 6.03 -0.02 8.36
C LYS A 9 4.74 -0.49 9.05
N GLU A 10 3.71 0.34 9.11
CA GLU A 10 2.38 -0.06 9.61
C GLU A 10 1.74 -1.16 8.74
N LEU A 11 2.05 -1.18 7.46
CA LEU A 11 1.62 -2.21 6.51
C LEU A 11 2.47 -3.50 6.58
N GLY A 12 3.43 -3.58 7.53
CA GLY A 12 4.32 -4.72 7.70
C GLY A 12 5.40 -4.82 6.63
N ALA A 13 5.67 -3.75 5.89
CA ALA A 13 6.77 -3.69 4.95
C ALA A 13 8.09 -3.41 5.69
N LEU A 14 9.15 -4.11 5.28
CA LEU A 14 10.51 -3.85 5.73
C LEU A 14 11.09 -2.66 4.96
N ALA A 15 11.97 -1.91 5.61
CA ALA A 15 12.79 -0.94 4.90
C ALA A 15 13.85 -1.66 4.06
N ILE A 16 14.22 -1.09 2.91
CA ILE A 16 15.22 -1.70 2.01
C ILE A 16 16.55 -1.92 2.72
N ALA A 17 16.95 -1.01 3.62
CA ALA A 17 18.15 -1.18 4.43
C ALA A 17 18.10 -2.42 5.35
N GLU A 18 16.93 -2.84 5.80
CA GLU A 18 16.76 -4.01 6.67
C GLU A 18 16.95 -5.32 5.90
N LEU A 19 16.76 -5.32 4.57
CA LEU A 19 16.95 -6.50 3.74
C LEU A 19 18.39 -7.05 3.81
N ALA A 20 19.37 -6.17 3.97
CA ALA A 20 20.78 -6.56 4.09
C ALA A 20 21.05 -7.35 5.37
N ALA A 21 20.23 -7.20 6.41
CA ALA A 21 20.38 -7.87 7.70
C ALA A 21 19.62 -9.21 7.78
N LEU A 22 18.72 -9.50 6.83
CA LEU A 22 17.97 -10.74 6.81
C LEU A 22 18.86 -11.92 6.42
N PRO A 23 18.65 -13.12 6.99
CA PRO A 23 19.37 -14.32 6.57
C PRO A 23 19.05 -14.65 5.11
N ALA A 24 20.06 -15.06 4.33
CA ALA A 24 19.87 -15.50 2.97
C ALA A 24 19.06 -16.82 2.96
N ASN A 25 17.83 -16.77 2.46
CA ASN A 25 16.99 -17.95 2.30
C ASN A 25 17.11 -18.49 0.87
N GLY A 26 17.98 -19.48 0.68
CA GLY A 26 18.02 -20.34 -0.51
C GLY A 26 18.55 -19.69 -1.78
N SER A 27 19.48 -20.36 -2.42
CA SER A 27 20.03 -19.96 -3.71
C SER A 27 19.05 -20.28 -4.86
N ARG A 28 19.30 -19.70 -6.02
CA ARG A 28 18.59 -19.95 -7.29
C ARG A 28 18.48 -21.44 -7.66
N ALA A 29 19.38 -22.27 -7.11
CA ALA A 29 19.40 -23.73 -7.30
C ALA A 29 18.19 -24.44 -6.65
N ASP A 30 17.65 -23.88 -5.56
CA ASP A 30 16.53 -24.48 -4.82
C ASP A 30 15.15 -24.21 -5.46
N ALA A 31 15.09 -23.29 -6.44
CA ALA A 31 13.86 -22.95 -7.14
C ALA A 31 13.46 -23.93 -8.27
N TRP A 32 14.34 -24.91 -8.58
CA TRP A 32 14.12 -25.86 -9.67
C TRP A 32 14.09 -27.28 -9.16
N THR A 33 12.96 -27.94 -9.26
CA THR A 33 12.82 -29.38 -9.00
C THR A 33 12.66 -30.15 -10.30
N ALA A 34 12.86 -31.47 -10.26
CA ALA A 34 12.67 -32.36 -11.39
C ALA A 34 11.23 -32.31 -11.99
N SER A 35 10.27 -31.80 -11.23
CA SER A 35 8.85 -31.66 -11.62
C SER A 35 8.48 -30.28 -12.17
N GLY A 36 9.44 -29.34 -12.32
CA GLY A 36 9.21 -27.96 -12.78
C GLY A 36 9.52 -26.89 -11.73
N PRO A 37 9.26 -25.61 -12.04
CA PRO A 37 9.52 -24.53 -11.10
C PRO A 37 8.65 -24.68 -9.85
N LYS A 38 9.29 -24.69 -8.67
CA LYS A 38 8.58 -24.66 -7.39
C LYS A 38 7.87 -23.30 -7.24
N PRO A 39 6.63 -23.27 -6.74
CA PRO A 39 5.98 -22.01 -6.39
C PRO A 39 6.88 -21.19 -5.44
N ILE A 40 7.09 -19.92 -5.79
CA ILE A 40 7.86 -19.00 -4.95
C ILE A 40 6.92 -18.54 -3.84
N GLU A 41 7.21 -18.93 -2.60
CA GLU A 41 6.49 -18.44 -1.43
C GLU A 41 7.12 -17.11 -0.98
N PRO A 42 6.32 -16.07 -0.75
CA PRO A 42 6.83 -14.79 -0.32
C PRO A 42 7.30 -14.88 1.15
N ASP A 43 8.53 -14.50 1.40
CA ASP A 43 9.12 -14.40 2.75
C ASP A 43 9.41 -12.94 3.14
N THR A 44 9.25 -12.02 2.22
CA THR A 44 9.61 -10.61 2.36
C THR A 44 8.55 -9.71 1.74
N SER A 45 8.33 -8.56 2.39
CA SER A 45 7.44 -7.50 1.92
C SER A 45 8.17 -6.17 2.01
N VAL A 46 8.26 -5.45 0.90
CA VAL A 46 8.99 -4.17 0.80
C VAL A 46 8.15 -3.16 0.02
N GLY A 47 8.07 -1.95 0.54
CA GLY A 47 7.38 -0.85 -0.14
C GLY A 47 8.34 0.19 -0.65
N GLY A 48 8.03 0.79 -1.80
CA GLY A 48 8.86 1.84 -2.37
C GLY A 48 8.30 2.38 -3.69
N ILE A 49 9.07 3.27 -4.29
CA ILE A 49 8.77 3.86 -5.59
C ILE A 49 9.56 3.09 -6.66
N VAL A 50 8.92 2.76 -7.77
CA VAL A 50 9.59 2.24 -8.95
C VAL A 50 10.46 3.34 -9.53
N ALA A 51 11.79 3.21 -9.45
CA ALA A 51 12.73 4.22 -9.96
C ALA A 51 13.07 4.00 -11.42
N ALA A 52 13.35 2.75 -11.79
CA ALA A 52 13.70 2.37 -13.16
C ALA A 52 13.10 0.99 -13.48
N CYS A 53 12.74 0.77 -14.74
CA CYS A 53 12.19 -0.50 -15.20
C CYS A 53 12.80 -0.90 -16.55
N ARG A 54 13.09 -2.18 -16.69
CA ARG A 54 13.48 -2.83 -17.96
C ARG A 54 12.56 -4.01 -18.23
N GLN A 55 11.89 -3.99 -19.36
CA GLN A 55 11.13 -5.13 -19.84
C GLN A 55 12.06 -6.09 -20.59
N LEU A 56 11.94 -7.36 -20.28
CA LEU A 56 12.74 -8.44 -20.85
C LEU A 56 11.80 -9.54 -21.39
N LYS A 57 12.36 -10.45 -22.16
CA LYS A 57 11.69 -11.68 -22.59
C LYS A 57 12.45 -12.88 -22.06
N THR A 58 11.70 -13.85 -21.59
CA THR A 58 12.27 -15.15 -21.22
C THR A 58 12.74 -15.90 -22.47
N ARG A 59 13.47 -16.99 -22.29
CA ARG A 59 13.85 -17.90 -23.41
C ARG A 59 12.64 -18.47 -24.15
N LYS A 60 11.48 -18.54 -23.49
CA LYS A 60 10.22 -19.00 -24.09
C LYS A 60 9.44 -17.89 -24.79
N GLY A 61 9.91 -16.65 -24.74
CA GLY A 61 9.28 -15.47 -25.36
C GLY A 61 8.29 -14.74 -24.43
N ASP A 62 8.06 -15.21 -23.22
CA ASP A 62 7.16 -14.56 -22.27
C ASP A 62 7.77 -13.24 -21.77
N ARG A 63 6.92 -12.24 -21.53
CA ARG A 63 7.35 -10.94 -21.01
C ARG A 63 7.59 -11.02 -19.50
N MET A 64 8.66 -10.39 -19.06
CA MET A 64 9.02 -10.20 -17.65
C MET A 64 9.60 -8.79 -17.46
N ALA A 65 9.75 -8.34 -16.23
CA ALA A 65 10.40 -7.07 -15.93
C ALA A 65 11.44 -7.22 -14.81
N VAL A 66 12.47 -6.39 -14.91
CA VAL A 66 13.41 -6.12 -13.83
C VAL A 66 13.34 -4.63 -13.55
N PHE A 67 13.11 -4.26 -12.30
CA PHE A 67 12.97 -2.86 -11.91
C PHE A 67 13.68 -2.59 -10.59
N THR A 68 14.04 -1.33 -10.37
CA THR A 68 14.58 -0.87 -9.09
C THR A 68 13.46 -0.29 -8.27
N LEU A 69 13.29 -0.80 -7.06
CA LEU A 69 12.41 -0.25 -6.04
C LEU A 69 13.23 0.57 -5.07
N GLU A 70 12.86 1.82 -4.83
CA GLU A 70 13.57 2.74 -3.94
C GLU A 70 12.69 3.22 -2.79
N ASP A 71 13.28 3.30 -1.59
CA ASP A 71 12.72 3.96 -0.43
C ASP A 71 13.64 5.08 0.07
N ALA A 72 13.42 5.60 1.28
CA ALA A 72 14.27 6.64 1.88
C ALA A 72 15.68 6.14 2.25
N ALA A 73 15.86 4.83 2.36
CA ALA A 73 17.10 4.19 2.84
C ALA A 73 17.97 3.63 1.70
N GLY A 74 17.41 3.42 0.50
CA GLY A 74 18.16 2.91 -0.64
C GLY A 74 17.29 2.29 -1.72
N GLY A 75 17.93 1.46 -2.56
CA GLY A 75 17.27 0.77 -3.67
C GLY A 75 17.55 -0.73 -3.65
N VAL A 76 16.59 -1.50 -4.15
CA VAL A 76 16.71 -2.95 -4.34
C VAL A 76 16.20 -3.35 -5.72
N GLU A 77 16.89 -4.30 -6.34
CA GLU A 77 16.46 -4.88 -7.62
C GLU A 77 15.31 -5.88 -7.39
N VAL A 78 14.25 -5.72 -8.17
CA VAL A 78 13.08 -6.60 -8.15
C VAL A 78 12.91 -7.27 -9.51
N ILE A 79 12.74 -8.59 -9.49
CA ILE A 79 12.50 -9.40 -10.69
C ILE A 79 11.05 -9.86 -10.68
N ALA A 80 10.27 -9.36 -11.63
CA ALA A 80 8.90 -9.80 -11.87
C ALA A 80 8.88 -10.81 -13.03
N PHE A 81 8.79 -12.11 -12.69
CA PHE A 81 8.64 -13.17 -13.67
C PHE A 81 7.30 -13.07 -14.42
N PRO A 82 7.11 -13.79 -15.53
CA PRO A 82 5.94 -13.60 -16.39
C PRO A 82 4.61 -13.62 -15.68
N GLU A 83 4.43 -14.49 -14.71
CA GLU A 83 3.17 -14.59 -13.96
C GLU A 83 2.90 -13.35 -13.09
N ALA A 84 3.90 -12.87 -12.35
CA ALA A 84 3.81 -11.64 -11.57
C ALA A 84 3.69 -10.42 -12.48
N TYR A 85 4.47 -10.38 -13.57
CA TYR A 85 4.44 -9.29 -14.52
C TYR A 85 3.08 -9.14 -15.21
N GLN A 86 2.47 -10.23 -15.68
CA GLN A 86 1.16 -10.19 -16.34
C GLN A 86 0.06 -9.59 -15.43
N ARG A 87 0.12 -9.89 -14.12
CA ARG A 87 -0.85 -9.38 -13.15
C ARG A 87 -0.64 -7.91 -12.77
N SER A 88 0.59 -7.42 -12.90
CA SER A 88 0.98 -6.13 -12.31
C SER A 88 1.72 -5.20 -13.28
N ALA A 89 1.67 -5.45 -14.59
CA ALA A 89 2.43 -4.69 -15.59
C ALA A 89 2.17 -3.17 -15.52
N ALA A 90 0.91 -2.77 -15.28
CA ALA A 90 0.51 -1.38 -15.16
C ALA A 90 1.06 -0.68 -13.88
N LEU A 91 1.53 -1.45 -12.90
CA LEU A 91 2.11 -0.92 -11.67
C LEU A 91 3.64 -0.77 -11.75
N ILE A 92 4.27 -1.43 -12.75
CA ILE A 92 5.73 -1.42 -12.93
C ILE A 92 6.10 -0.26 -13.86
N GLU A 93 5.72 0.95 -13.46
CA GLU A 93 6.05 2.20 -14.16
C GLU A 93 6.82 3.14 -13.24
N PRO A 94 7.86 3.84 -13.75
CA PRO A 94 8.62 4.79 -12.95
C PRO A 94 7.72 5.83 -12.27
N GLY A 95 7.96 6.08 -10.99
CA GLY A 95 7.18 6.98 -10.14
C GLY A 95 6.01 6.34 -9.43
N THR A 96 5.67 5.09 -9.72
CA THR A 96 4.57 4.38 -9.05
C THR A 96 5.00 3.89 -7.65
N LEU A 97 4.18 4.16 -6.64
CA LEU A 97 4.37 3.68 -5.28
C LEU A 97 3.69 2.31 -5.11
N VAL A 98 4.48 1.29 -4.83
CA VAL A 98 4.02 -0.10 -4.74
C VAL A 98 4.50 -0.81 -3.48
N LEU A 99 3.75 -1.83 -3.07
CA LEU A 99 4.20 -2.87 -2.14
C LEU A 99 4.53 -4.11 -2.94
N VAL A 100 5.76 -4.60 -2.79
CA VAL A 100 6.24 -5.85 -3.40
C VAL A 100 6.32 -6.91 -2.32
N ARG A 101 5.65 -8.03 -2.54
CA ARG A 101 5.80 -9.24 -1.75
C ARG A 101 6.53 -10.27 -2.60
N GLY A 102 7.56 -10.85 -2.05
CA GLY A 102 8.39 -11.77 -2.82
C GLY A 102 9.33 -12.57 -1.96
N LYS A 103 10.18 -13.32 -2.62
CA LYS A 103 11.27 -14.07 -2.00
C LYS A 103 12.56 -13.26 -2.10
N LEU A 104 13.24 -13.12 -0.97
CA LEU A 104 14.58 -12.52 -0.93
C LEU A 104 15.59 -13.50 -1.53
N GLU A 105 16.32 -13.06 -2.56
CA GLU A 105 17.49 -13.75 -3.11
C GLU A 105 18.72 -12.92 -2.81
N ARG A 106 19.73 -13.55 -2.27
CA ARG A 106 21.00 -12.91 -1.92
C ARG A 106 22.15 -13.73 -2.48
N ASP A 107 23.05 -13.07 -3.13
CA ASP A 107 24.37 -13.58 -3.46
C ASP A 107 25.46 -12.73 -2.78
N ASP A 108 26.74 -13.05 -3.00
CA ASP A 108 27.86 -12.39 -2.33
C ASP A 108 27.97 -10.89 -2.67
N GLU A 109 27.38 -10.45 -3.78
CA GLU A 109 27.52 -9.09 -4.30
C GLU A 109 26.20 -8.32 -4.37
N SER A 110 25.05 -9.01 -4.31
CA SER A 110 23.76 -8.37 -4.55
C SER A 110 22.60 -8.96 -3.72
N VAL A 111 21.62 -8.10 -3.48
CA VAL A 111 20.32 -8.45 -2.87
C VAL A 111 19.24 -8.15 -3.87
N ARG A 112 18.33 -9.12 -4.10
CA ARG A 112 17.21 -9.00 -5.06
C ARG A 112 15.94 -9.56 -4.45
N ILE A 113 14.82 -9.13 -4.98
CA ILE A 113 13.50 -9.67 -4.63
C ILE A 113 12.89 -10.35 -5.86
N LEU A 114 12.57 -11.63 -5.75
CA LEU A 114 11.75 -12.33 -6.74
C LEU A 114 10.29 -12.04 -6.42
N ALA A 115 9.66 -11.14 -7.19
CA ALA A 115 8.30 -10.71 -6.93
C ALA A 115 7.29 -11.85 -7.16
N VAL A 116 6.45 -12.08 -6.17
CA VAL A 116 5.28 -12.95 -6.23
C VAL A 116 4.01 -12.12 -6.44
N GLU A 117 3.93 -10.99 -5.74
CA GLU A 117 2.79 -10.08 -5.79
C GLU A 117 3.29 -8.62 -5.74
N ILE A 118 2.73 -7.79 -6.60
CA ILE A 118 2.99 -6.34 -6.63
C ILE A 118 1.63 -5.65 -6.49
N LEU A 119 1.48 -4.83 -5.48
CA LEU A 119 0.22 -4.19 -5.12
C LEU A 119 0.38 -2.66 -5.09
N PRO A 120 -0.62 -1.90 -5.56
CA PRO A 120 -0.66 -0.47 -5.29
C PRO A 120 -0.83 -0.25 -3.79
N ILE A 121 -0.13 0.72 -3.22
CA ILE A 121 -0.13 0.96 -1.78
C ILE A 121 -1.52 1.28 -1.25
N ASP A 122 -2.33 1.99 -2.03
CA ASP A 122 -3.70 2.33 -1.66
C ASP A 122 -4.58 1.09 -1.47
N SER A 123 -4.44 0.09 -2.32
CA SER A 123 -5.16 -1.18 -2.15
C SER A 123 -4.76 -1.92 -0.87
N VAL A 124 -3.51 -1.79 -0.44
CA VAL A 124 -3.05 -2.40 0.82
C VAL A 124 -3.65 -1.67 2.01
N ARG A 125 -3.66 -0.33 1.99
CA ARG A 125 -4.32 0.50 3.00
C ARG A 125 -5.80 0.17 3.13
N GLU A 126 -6.51 0.09 2.02
CA GLU A 126 -7.92 -0.28 1.98
C GLU A 126 -8.19 -1.65 2.62
N ARG A 127 -7.33 -2.63 2.36
CA ARG A 127 -7.48 -4.01 2.90
C ARG A 127 -7.20 -4.09 4.40
N LEU A 128 -6.23 -3.34 4.91
CA LEU A 128 -5.79 -3.39 6.30
C LEU A 128 -6.56 -2.44 7.21
N ALA A 129 -7.18 -1.40 6.67
CA ALA A 129 -7.96 -0.46 7.44
C ALA A 129 -9.07 -1.17 8.23
N ARG A 130 -9.12 -0.90 9.53
CA ARG A 130 -10.19 -1.38 10.45
C ARG A 130 -11.22 -0.30 10.71
N GLU A 131 -10.84 0.95 10.47
CA GLU A 131 -11.64 2.14 10.73
C GLU A 131 -11.35 3.21 9.68
N VAL A 132 -12.38 3.97 9.31
CA VAL A 132 -12.28 5.19 8.51
C VAL A 132 -12.49 6.37 9.45
N ALA A 133 -11.42 7.09 9.78
CA ALA A 133 -11.48 8.28 10.60
C ALA A 133 -11.57 9.52 9.71
N ILE A 134 -12.57 10.38 9.96
CA ILE A 134 -12.85 11.58 9.16
C ILE A 134 -12.71 12.80 10.03
N ARG A 135 -11.81 13.70 9.66
CA ARG A 135 -11.63 14.97 10.36
C ARG A 135 -12.64 15.99 9.86
N VAL A 136 -13.42 16.56 10.77
CA VAL A 136 -14.41 17.59 10.48
C VAL A 136 -14.06 18.84 11.28
N LYS A 137 -13.80 19.94 10.60
CA LYS A 137 -13.56 21.23 11.25
C LYS A 137 -14.88 21.93 11.55
N MET A 138 -14.99 22.47 12.76
CA MET A 138 -16.17 23.21 13.17
C MET A 138 -15.93 24.74 13.08
N PRO A 139 -16.95 25.53 12.75
CA PRO A 139 -18.35 25.13 12.58
C PRO A 139 -18.60 24.41 11.24
N ALA A 140 -19.33 23.30 11.30
CA ALA A 140 -19.86 22.61 10.14
C ALA A 140 -21.37 22.63 10.20
N ASP A 141 -22.02 22.91 9.09
CA ASP A 141 -23.48 22.92 9.02
C ASP A 141 -24.08 21.52 8.94
N ARG A 142 -25.39 21.42 9.09
CA ARG A 142 -26.10 20.16 9.00
C ARG A 142 -25.96 19.49 7.63
N GLY A 143 -25.85 20.29 6.57
CA GLY A 143 -25.73 19.80 5.19
C GLY A 143 -24.46 18.97 4.97
N VAL A 144 -23.36 19.30 5.67
CA VAL A 144 -22.12 18.50 5.62
C VAL A 144 -22.36 17.07 6.10
N PHE A 145 -23.05 16.89 7.22
CA PHE A 145 -23.33 15.56 7.78
C PHE A 145 -24.37 14.80 6.96
N GLU A 146 -25.34 15.47 6.36
CA GLU A 146 -26.30 14.87 5.44
C GLU A 146 -25.62 14.40 4.15
N ALA A 147 -24.70 15.19 3.59
CA ALA A 147 -23.90 14.82 2.43
C ALA A 147 -22.99 13.61 2.73
N LEU A 148 -22.31 13.60 3.89
CA LEU A 148 -21.51 12.46 4.33
C LEU A 148 -22.37 11.20 4.48
N GLY A 149 -23.57 11.31 5.04
CA GLY A 149 -24.53 10.21 5.15
C GLY A 149 -24.90 9.61 3.80
N ALA A 150 -25.10 10.45 2.78
CA ALA A 150 -25.37 10.02 1.40
C ALA A 150 -24.16 9.28 0.79
N VAL A 151 -22.93 9.75 1.04
CA VAL A 151 -21.70 9.07 0.61
C VAL A 151 -21.60 7.69 1.28
N PHE A 152 -21.79 7.59 2.61
CA PHE A 152 -21.73 6.32 3.33
C PHE A 152 -22.76 5.31 2.82
N ALA A 153 -23.94 5.78 2.43
CA ALA A 153 -24.98 4.91 1.87
C ALA A 153 -24.58 4.30 0.51
N ARG A 154 -23.78 5.02 -0.28
CA ARG A 154 -23.24 4.51 -1.56
C ARG A 154 -22.07 3.55 -1.39
N HIS A 155 -21.25 3.76 -0.36
CA HIS A 155 -20.03 3.00 -0.09
C HIS A 155 -20.19 2.02 1.09
N ARG A 156 -21.31 1.30 1.16
CA ARG A 156 -21.56 0.33 2.24
C ARG A 156 -20.49 -0.76 2.29
N GLY A 157 -20.08 -1.13 3.50
CA GLY A 157 -19.05 -2.14 3.75
C GLY A 157 -19.08 -2.67 5.18
N ASP A 158 -17.91 -3.00 5.70
CA ASP A 158 -17.74 -3.65 7.00
C ASP A 158 -16.88 -2.84 7.99
N ARG A 159 -16.27 -1.73 7.55
CA ARG A 159 -15.40 -0.91 8.40
C ARG A 159 -16.19 0.17 9.14
N ARG A 160 -15.79 0.41 10.38
CA ARG A 160 -16.37 1.46 11.23
C ARG A 160 -15.98 2.83 10.73
N VAL A 161 -16.84 3.82 11.00
CA VAL A 161 -16.57 5.24 10.72
C VAL A 161 -16.51 5.98 12.05
N SER A 162 -15.51 6.84 12.22
CA SER A 162 -15.45 7.80 13.32
C SER A 162 -15.19 9.20 12.80
N PHE A 163 -15.63 10.21 13.56
CA PHE A 163 -15.30 11.61 13.32
C PHE A 163 -14.25 12.08 14.32
N GLU A 164 -13.27 12.81 13.81
CA GLU A 164 -12.38 13.64 14.61
C GLU A 164 -12.84 15.10 14.45
N ILE A 165 -13.65 15.55 15.37
CA ILE A 165 -14.20 16.91 15.35
C ILE A 165 -13.15 17.87 15.88
N GLU A 166 -12.75 18.82 15.05
CA GLU A 166 -11.77 19.85 15.40
C GLU A 166 -12.49 21.17 15.69
N LEU A 167 -12.41 21.60 16.93
CA LEU A 167 -12.95 22.86 17.44
C LEU A 167 -11.80 23.84 17.62
N THR A 168 -11.74 24.87 16.78
CA THR A 168 -10.71 25.90 16.89
C THR A 168 -11.26 27.11 17.65
N GLY A 169 -10.73 27.38 18.84
CA GLY A 169 -10.98 28.60 19.60
C GLY A 169 -9.79 29.56 19.54
N ASP A 170 -9.92 30.76 20.13
CA ASP A 170 -8.91 31.83 20.07
C ASP A 170 -7.55 31.41 20.64
N ALA A 171 -7.51 30.53 21.63
CA ALA A 171 -6.29 30.13 22.34
C ALA A 171 -5.86 28.67 22.12
N LYS A 172 -6.74 27.81 21.70
CA LYS A 172 -6.43 26.37 21.53
C LYS A 172 -7.37 25.67 20.56
N THR A 173 -6.87 24.59 19.95
CA THR A 173 -7.65 23.66 19.17
C THR A 173 -7.97 22.42 20.03
N ILE A 174 -9.24 22.04 20.11
CA ILE A 174 -9.70 20.85 20.79
C ILE A 174 -10.10 19.83 19.73
N ARG A 175 -9.65 18.57 19.90
CA ARG A 175 -10.09 17.45 19.07
C ARG A 175 -10.93 16.49 19.88
N VAL A 176 -12.10 16.15 19.35
CA VAL A 176 -13.02 15.20 19.98
C VAL A 176 -13.23 14.05 19.02
N LYS A 177 -13.00 12.82 19.47
CA LYS A 177 -13.36 11.64 18.71
C LYS A 177 -14.81 11.29 19.01
N ALA A 178 -15.62 11.10 17.96
CA ALA A 178 -17.00 10.67 18.03
C ALA A 178 -17.19 9.47 17.10
N ASP A 179 -17.68 8.37 17.66
CA ASP A 179 -18.02 7.20 16.85
C ASP A 179 -19.36 7.44 16.15
N VAL A 180 -19.39 7.11 14.87
CA VAL A 180 -20.64 7.09 14.12
C VAL A 180 -21.44 5.84 14.49
N SER A 181 -22.76 5.89 14.36
CA SER A 181 -23.63 4.74 14.68
C SER A 181 -23.05 3.43 14.16
N ALA A 182 -23.08 2.38 14.98
CA ALA A 182 -22.57 1.06 14.64
C ALA A 182 -23.24 0.43 13.40
N GLN A 183 -24.39 0.95 13.00
CA GLN A 183 -25.12 0.55 11.80
C GLN A 183 -24.50 1.13 10.52
N ILE A 184 -23.71 2.22 10.62
CA ILE A 184 -23.03 2.86 9.50
C ILE A 184 -21.64 2.25 9.37
N ARG A 185 -21.48 1.46 8.32
CA ARG A 185 -20.21 0.84 7.97
C ARG A 185 -19.93 1.08 6.50
N VAL A 186 -18.66 1.31 6.17
CA VAL A 186 -18.23 1.66 4.82
C VAL A 186 -17.16 0.70 4.31
N ARG A 187 -17.03 0.63 2.98
CA ARG A 187 -15.89 0.03 2.32
C ARG A 187 -14.82 1.10 2.16
N PRO A 188 -13.65 0.98 2.80
CA PRO A 188 -12.57 1.90 2.55
C PRO A 188 -12.09 1.72 1.10
N SER A 189 -12.22 2.76 0.31
CA SER A 189 -11.80 2.79 -1.09
C SER A 189 -11.32 4.19 -1.45
N SER A 190 -10.46 4.29 -2.44
CA SER A 190 -9.99 5.57 -2.97
C SER A 190 -11.15 6.46 -3.41
N SER A 191 -12.25 5.88 -3.95
CA SER A 191 -13.44 6.65 -4.31
C SER A 191 -14.20 7.18 -3.09
N LEU A 192 -14.33 6.39 -2.02
CA LEU A 192 -14.89 6.87 -0.74
C LEU A 192 -14.07 8.05 -0.22
N VAL A 193 -12.74 7.91 -0.18
CA VAL A 193 -11.83 8.95 0.30
C VAL A 193 -12.04 10.24 -0.50
N ALA A 194 -12.00 10.15 -1.83
CA ALA A 194 -12.16 11.30 -2.70
C ALA A 194 -13.53 12.01 -2.51
N GLU A 195 -14.63 11.25 -2.43
CA GLU A 195 -15.98 11.82 -2.24
C GLU A 195 -16.13 12.47 -0.85
N VAL A 196 -15.57 11.88 0.19
CA VAL A 196 -15.57 12.47 1.53
C VAL A 196 -14.73 13.73 1.57
N GLU A 197 -13.54 13.71 0.97
CA GLU A 197 -12.64 14.87 0.96
C GLU A 197 -13.17 16.05 0.13
N GLN A 198 -13.99 15.80 -0.87
CA GLN A 198 -14.74 16.87 -1.56
C GLN A 198 -15.70 17.63 -0.63
N ILE A 199 -16.19 16.98 0.42
CA ILE A 199 -17.14 17.58 1.38
C ILE A 199 -16.41 18.27 2.53
N VAL A 200 -15.40 17.62 3.11
CA VAL A 200 -14.77 18.06 4.36
C VAL A 200 -13.35 18.63 4.19
N GLY A 201 -12.82 18.57 2.98
CA GLY A 201 -11.48 19.06 2.62
C GLY A 201 -10.45 17.95 2.43
N GLU A 202 -9.45 18.23 1.64
CA GLU A 202 -8.35 17.31 1.29
C GLU A 202 -7.53 16.90 2.53
N GLY A 203 -7.11 15.64 2.61
CA GLY A 203 -6.35 15.08 3.73
C GLY A 203 -7.15 14.91 5.03
N ALA A 204 -8.49 15.01 4.94
CA ALA A 204 -9.36 14.84 6.10
C ALA A 204 -9.64 13.37 6.44
N VAL A 205 -9.42 12.43 5.52
CA VAL A 205 -9.71 11.01 5.71
C VAL A 205 -8.43 10.26 6.07
N GLN A 206 -8.51 9.41 7.09
CA GLN A 206 -7.45 8.50 7.50
C GLN A 206 -8.01 7.08 7.58
N LEU A 207 -7.36 6.16 6.86
CA LEU A 207 -7.62 4.72 6.96
C LEU A 207 -6.73 4.15 8.08
N ARG A 208 -7.31 3.54 9.11
CA ARG A 208 -6.62 3.02 10.31
C ARG A 208 -6.93 1.57 10.57
#